data_5230cb696d1293449c14d473c926d6b0
#
_entry.id   5230cb696d1293449c14d473c926d6b0
#
_cell.length_a   1.000
_cell.length_b   1.000
_cell.length_c   1.000
_cell.angle_alpha   90.00
_cell.angle_beta   90.00
_cell.angle_gamma   90.00
#
_symmetry.space_group_name_H-M   'P 1'
#
loop_
_entity.id
_entity.type
_entity.pdbx_description
1 polymer ?
#
loop_
_entity_poly.entity_id
_entity_poly.type
_entity_poly.pdbx_seq_one_letter_code
_entity_poly.pdbx_strand_id
1 'polypeptide(L)'
;MNYIDIFAGCGGLSVGLQSAGWQGLFAIEKNIDAFSTLKYNLVDKSHFNWPNWLEIKNHDINKILNEEYENLRNLQGSVDLVAGGPPCQGFSLAGKRDTKDQRNELVKAYIEFIKIVQPEALIFENVHGFTVKFKGEHSSIKEYSNYVIDELGKLGYSVASHVIDVSQYGIPQKRLRFILVAMKNHDPADVFAKLKENRQDFCIKKGITPKTSVYEAISDLQKSHGSCQSPDTKRFQAGLYGQTESGYQKLMRQNIENQTVAVDSHRFVNHSDSILKLHNDLLVNAPKGKRITPKDNIVDNLKRRGVTVLDANGQAPTITSIPDELVHYEEPRILTVREHARIQSFPDWYEFKGKYTSGGKRRKMEVPRYTQVGNAVPPLFAEQIGLALLEILNG
;
A
#
# COMPACT_ATOMS: atom_id res chain seq x y z
N MET A 1 -11.99 6.29 18.91
CA MET A 1 -12.78 6.24 17.66
C MET A 1 -12.56 4.92 16.96
N ASN A 2 -13.56 4.45 16.22
CA ASN A 2 -13.52 3.16 15.54
C ASN A 2 -13.50 3.31 14.01
N TYR A 3 -13.07 2.24 13.31
CA TYR A 3 -13.08 2.23 11.85
C TYR A 3 -13.42 0.86 11.25
N ILE A 4 -13.88 0.87 10.00
CA ILE A 4 -14.00 -0.29 9.14
C ILE A 4 -13.09 -0.09 7.93
N ASP A 5 -12.32 -1.13 7.53
CA ASP A 5 -11.45 -1.10 6.35
C ASP A 5 -12.03 -2.00 5.24
N ILE A 6 -12.51 -1.40 4.16
CA ILE A 6 -13.06 -2.15 3.03
C ILE A 6 -12.11 -2.11 1.84
N PHE A 7 -11.95 -3.25 1.15
CA PHE A 7 -10.88 -3.49 0.19
C PHE A 7 -9.49 -3.43 0.85
N ALA A 8 -9.39 -3.95 2.06
CA ALA A 8 -8.28 -3.75 2.98
C ALA A 8 -6.92 -4.27 2.46
N GLY A 9 -6.91 -5.13 1.44
CA GLY A 9 -5.69 -5.74 0.94
C GLY A 9 -4.96 -6.51 2.04
N CYS A 10 -3.66 -6.28 2.16
CA CYS A 10 -2.88 -6.83 3.26
C CYS A 10 -2.85 -5.92 4.51
N GLY A 11 -3.73 -4.93 4.63
CA GLY A 11 -3.90 -4.14 5.84
C GLY A 11 -3.00 -2.91 6.01
N GLY A 12 -2.40 -2.38 4.92
CA GLY A 12 -1.51 -1.21 5.03
C GLY A 12 -2.19 0.03 5.61
N LEU A 13 -3.44 0.29 5.19
CA LEU A 13 -4.26 1.38 5.73
C LEU A 13 -4.60 1.13 7.21
N SER A 14 -5.03 -0.08 7.53
CA SER A 14 -5.35 -0.51 8.91
C SER A 14 -4.16 -0.38 9.86
N VAL A 15 -2.93 -0.75 9.45
CA VAL A 15 -1.71 -0.58 10.28
C VAL A 15 -1.50 0.88 10.65
N GLY A 16 -1.64 1.78 9.67
CA GLY A 16 -1.46 3.22 9.93
C GLY A 16 -2.56 3.81 10.81
N LEU A 17 -3.83 3.49 10.56
CA LEU A 17 -4.95 3.93 11.39
C LEU A 17 -4.80 3.45 12.83
N GLN A 18 -4.41 2.19 13.03
CA GLN A 18 -4.12 1.66 14.35
C GLN A 18 -2.95 2.40 15.04
N SER A 19 -1.87 2.69 14.31
CA SER A 19 -0.74 3.48 14.84
C SER A 19 -1.16 4.89 15.23
N ALA A 20 -2.18 5.44 14.61
CA ALA A 20 -2.80 6.72 14.96
C ALA A 20 -3.76 6.62 16.16
N GLY A 21 -4.06 5.43 16.68
CA GLY A 21 -4.95 5.25 17.83
C GLY A 21 -6.40 4.88 17.49
N TRP A 22 -6.70 4.56 16.23
CA TRP A 22 -8.01 4.07 15.81
C TRP A 22 -8.21 2.60 16.17
N GLN A 23 -9.42 2.22 16.57
CA GLN A 23 -9.82 0.84 16.86
C GLN A 23 -10.55 0.24 15.66
N GLY A 24 -10.02 -0.81 15.06
CA GLY A 24 -10.71 -1.55 14.00
C GLY A 24 -11.95 -2.29 14.50
N LEU A 25 -13.03 -2.24 13.72
CA LEU A 25 -14.22 -3.10 13.93
C LEU A 25 -14.08 -4.37 13.12
N PHE A 26 -13.95 -4.26 11.80
CA PHE A 26 -13.64 -5.38 10.90
C PHE A 26 -13.03 -4.88 9.59
N ALA A 27 -12.54 -5.83 8.80
CA ALA A 27 -11.99 -5.54 7.48
C ALA A 27 -12.61 -6.47 6.41
N ILE A 28 -12.84 -5.94 5.21
CA ILE A 28 -13.35 -6.70 4.06
C ILE A 28 -12.26 -6.76 3.00
N GLU A 29 -11.78 -7.97 2.73
CA GLU A 29 -10.85 -8.29 1.65
C GLU A 29 -11.26 -9.61 1.00
N LYS A 30 -11.33 -9.62 -0.33
CA LYS A 30 -11.77 -10.80 -1.09
C LYS A 30 -10.69 -11.85 -1.26
N ASN A 31 -9.45 -11.42 -1.39
CA ASN A 31 -8.34 -12.33 -1.67
C ASN A 31 -7.84 -12.99 -0.39
N ILE A 32 -7.78 -14.33 -0.40
CA ILE A 32 -7.39 -15.13 0.76
C ILE A 32 -5.93 -14.87 1.21
N ASP A 33 -5.00 -14.67 0.27
CA ASP A 33 -3.58 -14.46 0.61
C ASP A 33 -3.39 -13.10 1.31
N ALA A 34 -4.03 -12.04 0.78
CA ALA A 34 -3.99 -10.70 1.36
C ALA A 34 -4.68 -10.67 2.73
N PHE A 35 -5.88 -11.27 2.83
CA PHE A 35 -6.60 -11.37 4.10
C PHE A 35 -5.82 -12.20 5.14
N SER A 36 -5.12 -13.27 4.75
CA SER A 36 -4.29 -14.05 5.66
C SER A 36 -3.17 -13.23 6.28
N THR A 37 -2.57 -12.33 5.52
CA THR A 37 -1.57 -11.37 6.01
C THR A 37 -2.19 -10.39 7.01
N LEU A 38 -3.31 -9.76 6.66
CA LEU A 38 -4.05 -8.85 7.55
C LEU A 38 -4.47 -9.57 8.84
N LYS A 39 -5.11 -10.74 8.70
CA LYS A 39 -5.60 -11.54 9.84
C LYS A 39 -4.48 -11.85 10.82
N TYR A 40 -3.37 -12.40 10.35
CA TYR A 40 -2.24 -12.77 11.19
C TYR A 40 -1.67 -11.59 12.01
N ASN A 41 -1.54 -10.42 11.37
CA ASN A 41 -0.90 -9.27 12.00
C ASN A 41 -1.84 -8.43 12.85
N LEU A 42 -3.12 -8.35 12.49
CA LEU A 42 -4.04 -7.39 13.09
C LEU A 42 -5.21 -8.05 13.82
N VAL A 43 -5.85 -9.08 13.23
CA VAL A 43 -7.00 -9.72 13.87
C VAL A 43 -6.55 -10.66 14.97
N ASP A 44 -5.60 -11.55 14.70
CA ASP A 44 -5.09 -12.53 15.67
C ASP A 44 -4.30 -11.86 16.83
N LYS A 45 -3.84 -10.61 16.65
CA LYS A 45 -3.20 -9.80 17.70
C LYS A 45 -4.17 -8.82 18.39
N SER A 46 -5.47 -9.04 18.24
CA SER A 46 -6.54 -8.30 18.93
C SER A 46 -6.59 -6.80 18.62
N HIS A 47 -6.18 -6.39 17.42
CA HIS A 47 -6.28 -5.00 16.98
C HIS A 47 -7.63 -4.66 16.35
N PHE A 48 -8.51 -5.65 16.22
CA PHE A 48 -9.89 -5.48 15.78
C PHE A 48 -10.86 -5.97 16.86
N ASN A 49 -11.90 -5.19 17.12
CA ASN A 49 -13.08 -5.61 17.89
C ASN A 49 -14.08 -6.28 16.94
N TRP A 50 -13.68 -7.46 16.39
CA TRP A 50 -14.41 -8.14 15.33
C TRP A 50 -15.81 -8.54 15.79
N PRO A 51 -16.89 -8.16 15.07
CA PRO A 51 -18.24 -8.46 15.50
C PRO A 51 -18.59 -9.94 15.36
N ASN A 52 -19.36 -10.48 16.31
CA ASN A 52 -19.72 -11.90 16.34
C ASN A 52 -20.57 -12.36 15.14
N TRP A 53 -21.27 -11.44 14.48
CA TRP A 53 -22.11 -11.76 13.33
C TRP A 53 -21.29 -11.95 12.04
N LEU A 54 -20.05 -11.51 11.98
CA LEU A 54 -19.19 -11.63 10.81
C LEU A 54 -18.08 -12.65 11.05
N GLU A 55 -18.08 -13.74 10.30
CA GLU A 55 -17.01 -14.75 10.38
C GLU A 55 -15.64 -14.16 10.02
N ILE A 56 -14.58 -14.52 10.77
CA ILE A 56 -13.19 -14.08 10.53
C ILE A 56 -12.59 -14.84 9.34
N LYS A 57 -12.93 -14.42 8.13
CA LYS A 57 -12.40 -14.94 6.86
C LYS A 57 -12.36 -13.85 5.79
N ASN A 58 -11.83 -14.17 4.61
CA ASN A 58 -11.90 -13.29 3.45
C ASN A 58 -13.35 -13.19 2.93
N HIS A 59 -13.79 -11.95 2.61
CA HIS A 59 -15.15 -11.66 2.17
C HIS A 59 -15.18 -10.88 0.86
N ASP A 60 -16.12 -11.22 -0.01
CA ASP A 60 -16.48 -10.40 -1.16
C ASP A 60 -17.47 -9.31 -0.71
N ILE A 61 -17.17 -8.05 -0.96
CA ILE A 61 -17.99 -6.90 -0.56
C ILE A 61 -19.42 -7.04 -1.05
N ASN A 62 -19.64 -7.53 -2.29
CA ASN A 62 -20.99 -7.69 -2.84
C ASN A 62 -21.81 -8.76 -2.10
N LYS A 63 -21.16 -9.80 -1.56
CA LYS A 63 -21.83 -10.78 -0.71
C LYS A 63 -22.21 -10.17 0.63
N ILE A 64 -21.28 -9.44 1.27
CA ILE A 64 -21.53 -8.77 2.54
C ILE A 64 -22.69 -7.78 2.42
N LEU A 65 -22.75 -6.98 1.36
CA LEU A 65 -23.85 -6.05 1.12
C LEU A 65 -25.22 -6.72 1.03
N ASN A 66 -25.27 -7.97 0.53
CA ASN A 66 -26.53 -8.71 0.37
C ASN A 66 -26.84 -9.58 1.60
N GLU A 67 -25.86 -10.31 2.11
CA GLU A 67 -26.05 -11.34 3.15
C GLU A 67 -26.13 -10.72 4.55
N GLU A 68 -25.42 -9.61 4.79
CA GLU A 68 -25.29 -8.95 6.10
C GLU A 68 -25.94 -7.56 6.15
N TYR A 69 -26.89 -7.28 5.27
CA TYR A 69 -27.52 -5.96 5.12
C TYR A 69 -28.05 -5.40 6.45
N GLU A 70 -28.81 -6.18 7.23
CA GLU A 70 -29.40 -5.73 8.50
C GLU A 70 -28.30 -5.50 9.57
N ASN A 71 -27.26 -6.34 9.60
CA ASN A 71 -26.14 -6.16 10.50
C ASN A 71 -25.36 -4.88 10.17
N LEU A 72 -25.14 -4.59 8.88
CA LEU A 72 -24.52 -3.34 8.44
C LEU A 72 -25.39 -2.12 8.77
N ARG A 73 -26.70 -2.21 8.56
CA ARG A 73 -27.65 -1.14 8.87
C ARG A 73 -27.68 -0.82 10.37
N ASN A 74 -27.54 -1.83 11.22
CA ASN A 74 -27.47 -1.64 12.67
C ASN A 74 -26.20 -0.91 13.13
N LEU A 75 -25.17 -0.76 12.27
CA LEU A 75 -23.99 0.04 12.53
C LEU A 75 -24.19 1.53 12.26
N GLN A 76 -25.31 1.93 11.65
CA GLN A 76 -25.58 3.33 11.32
C GLN A 76 -25.46 4.23 12.55
N GLY A 77 -24.64 5.28 12.45
CA GLY A 77 -24.39 6.24 13.54
C GLY A 77 -23.44 5.76 14.64
N SER A 78 -22.86 4.54 14.51
CA SER A 78 -21.91 3.99 15.48
C SER A 78 -20.48 3.83 14.92
N VAL A 79 -20.28 4.12 13.64
CA VAL A 79 -18.99 4.02 12.96
C VAL A 79 -18.43 5.42 12.71
N ASP A 80 -17.26 5.68 13.25
CA ASP A 80 -16.60 6.98 13.08
C ASP A 80 -15.96 7.11 11.70
N LEU A 81 -15.33 6.03 11.18
CA LEU A 81 -14.60 6.07 9.92
C LEU A 81 -14.84 4.79 9.08
N VAL A 82 -15.14 4.96 7.80
CA VAL A 82 -14.95 3.89 6.79
C VAL A 82 -13.79 4.27 5.89
N ALA A 83 -12.77 3.42 5.86
CA ALA A 83 -11.61 3.59 5.01
C ALA A 83 -11.59 2.54 3.91
N GLY A 84 -11.07 2.86 2.72
CA GLY A 84 -10.95 1.87 1.67
C GLY A 84 -10.39 2.38 0.36
N GLY A 85 -9.82 1.46 -0.42
CA GLY A 85 -9.29 1.71 -1.75
C GLY A 85 -9.82 0.69 -2.75
N PRO A 86 -11.02 0.88 -3.34
CA PRO A 86 -11.54 -0.08 -4.31
C PRO A 86 -10.59 -0.23 -5.51
N PRO A 87 -10.28 -1.47 -5.95
CA PRO A 87 -9.29 -1.72 -6.99
C PRO A 87 -9.69 -1.09 -8.32
N CYS A 88 -8.77 -0.34 -8.90
CA CYS A 88 -8.97 0.50 -10.07
C CYS A 88 -8.09 0.09 -11.25
N GLN A 89 -8.05 -1.20 -11.59
CA GLN A 89 -7.18 -1.68 -12.69
C GLN A 89 -7.64 -1.18 -14.07
N GLY A 90 -8.89 -0.74 -14.25
CA GLY A 90 -9.41 -0.10 -15.45
C GLY A 90 -8.86 1.32 -15.68
N PHE A 91 -8.39 1.99 -14.64
CA PHE A 91 -7.96 3.40 -14.67
C PHE A 91 -6.43 3.60 -14.56
N SER A 92 -5.67 2.54 -14.27
CA SER A 92 -4.22 2.63 -14.23
C SER A 92 -3.67 3.14 -15.57
N LEU A 93 -2.73 4.09 -15.54
CA LEU A 93 -2.04 4.61 -16.74
C LEU A 93 -1.32 3.51 -17.54
N ALA A 94 -1.01 2.37 -16.90
CA ALA A 94 -0.41 1.19 -17.50
C ALA A 94 -1.43 0.13 -17.98
N GLY A 95 -2.75 0.31 -17.71
CA GLY A 95 -3.82 -0.64 -18.04
C GLY A 95 -4.55 -0.33 -19.35
N LYS A 96 -5.38 -1.28 -19.83
CA LYS A 96 -6.37 -1.05 -20.88
C LYS A 96 -7.54 -0.30 -20.23
N ARG A 97 -7.65 0.99 -20.47
CA ARG A 97 -8.74 1.82 -19.97
C ARG A 97 -10.05 1.42 -20.66
N ASP A 98 -10.90 0.65 -19.97
CA ASP A 98 -12.17 0.16 -20.47
C ASP A 98 -13.31 0.61 -19.55
N THR A 99 -14.24 1.38 -20.08
CA THR A 99 -15.41 1.91 -19.35
C THR A 99 -16.42 0.84 -18.96
N LYS A 100 -16.40 -0.34 -19.63
CA LYS A 100 -17.26 -1.51 -19.34
C LYS A 100 -16.59 -2.49 -18.35
N ASP A 101 -15.47 -2.11 -17.74
CA ASP A 101 -14.75 -2.98 -16.82
C ASP A 101 -15.59 -3.24 -15.56
N GLN A 102 -15.80 -4.53 -15.24
CA GLN A 102 -16.55 -4.99 -14.05
C GLN A 102 -16.01 -4.40 -12.73
N ARG A 103 -14.78 -3.87 -12.73
CA ARG A 103 -14.15 -3.24 -11.57
C ARG A 103 -14.75 -1.87 -11.22
N ASN A 104 -15.51 -1.25 -12.13
CA ASN A 104 -16.30 -0.05 -11.86
C ASN A 104 -17.45 -0.36 -10.89
N GLU A 105 -17.89 -1.63 -10.85
CA GLU A 105 -18.91 -2.10 -9.90
C GLU A 105 -18.38 -2.07 -8.44
N LEU A 106 -17.06 -2.18 -8.23
CA LEU A 106 -16.49 -2.12 -6.88
C LEU A 106 -16.52 -0.71 -6.27
N VAL A 107 -16.45 0.32 -7.11
CA VAL A 107 -16.68 1.72 -6.66
C VAL A 107 -18.14 1.90 -6.26
N LYS A 108 -19.09 1.34 -7.00
CA LYS A 108 -20.51 1.34 -6.62
C LYS A 108 -20.76 0.59 -5.32
N ALA A 109 -20.10 -0.57 -5.15
CA ALA A 109 -20.19 -1.33 -3.91
C ALA A 109 -19.63 -0.53 -2.71
N TYR A 110 -18.54 0.25 -2.91
CA TYR A 110 -18.06 1.19 -1.90
C TYR A 110 -19.14 2.21 -1.51
N ILE A 111 -19.75 2.87 -2.49
CA ILE A 111 -20.80 3.87 -2.26
C ILE A 111 -22.03 3.24 -1.56
N GLU A 112 -22.45 2.03 -1.98
CA GLU A 112 -23.58 1.34 -1.35
C GLU A 112 -23.26 0.97 0.10
N PHE A 113 -22.03 0.55 0.40
CA PHE A 113 -21.58 0.31 1.78
C PHE A 113 -21.68 1.59 2.62
N ILE A 114 -21.20 2.72 2.11
CA ILE A 114 -21.30 4.02 2.79
C ILE A 114 -22.76 4.42 3.02
N LYS A 115 -23.63 4.20 2.04
CA LYS A 115 -25.06 4.51 2.13
C LYS A 115 -25.78 3.70 3.23
N ILE A 116 -25.39 2.45 3.44
CA ILE A 116 -25.96 1.58 4.48
C ILE A 116 -25.42 1.96 5.86
N VAL A 117 -24.09 2.03 6.01
CA VAL A 117 -23.42 2.23 7.32
C VAL A 117 -23.46 3.70 7.78
N GLN A 118 -23.43 4.65 6.86
CA GLN A 118 -23.46 6.09 7.12
C GLN A 118 -22.45 6.55 8.19
N PRO A 119 -21.13 6.27 8.01
CA PRO A 119 -20.11 6.68 8.97
C PRO A 119 -20.04 8.21 9.11
N GLU A 120 -19.41 8.72 10.17
CA GLU A 120 -19.15 10.15 10.34
C GLU A 120 -18.15 10.69 9.32
N ALA A 121 -17.09 9.91 9.04
CA ALA A 121 -16.07 10.24 8.06
C ALA A 121 -15.75 9.05 7.15
N LEU A 122 -15.16 9.31 5.99
CA LEU A 122 -14.62 8.27 5.14
C LEU A 122 -13.32 8.70 4.44
N ILE A 123 -12.47 7.71 4.16
CA ILE A 123 -11.29 7.83 3.29
C ILE A 123 -11.50 6.93 2.08
N PHE A 124 -11.40 7.52 0.88
CA PHE A 124 -11.35 6.79 -0.38
C PHE A 124 -9.98 6.99 -1.03
N GLU A 125 -9.20 5.91 -1.16
CA GLU A 125 -7.87 5.95 -1.81
C GLU A 125 -7.94 5.34 -3.20
N ASN A 126 -7.20 5.94 -4.14
CA ASN A 126 -7.05 5.36 -5.48
C ASN A 126 -5.75 5.82 -6.17
N VAL A 127 -5.46 5.23 -7.33
CA VAL A 127 -4.33 5.64 -8.16
C VAL A 127 -4.59 7.01 -8.81
N HIS A 128 -3.53 7.79 -9.07
CA HIS A 128 -3.65 9.10 -9.74
C HIS A 128 -4.44 9.02 -11.06
N GLY A 129 -4.31 7.92 -11.81
CA GLY A 129 -5.08 7.70 -13.05
C GLY A 129 -6.61 7.76 -12.91
N PHE A 130 -7.14 7.66 -11.69
CA PHE A 130 -8.56 7.80 -11.38
C PHE A 130 -9.12 9.20 -11.66
N THR A 131 -8.27 10.22 -11.62
CA THR A 131 -8.64 11.63 -11.92
C THR A 131 -8.39 12.03 -13.37
N VAL A 132 -7.81 11.15 -14.21
CA VAL A 132 -7.42 11.48 -15.57
C VAL A 132 -8.51 11.06 -16.56
N LYS A 133 -8.95 12.00 -17.41
CA LYS A 133 -9.92 11.75 -18.50
C LYS A 133 -9.49 10.60 -19.42
N PHE A 134 -10.45 9.78 -19.84
CA PHE A 134 -10.22 8.79 -20.89
C PHE A 134 -10.00 9.52 -22.22
N LYS A 135 -8.95 9.15 -22.96
CA LYS A 135 -8.77 9.55 -24.36
C LYS A 135 -9.67 8.67 -25.23
N GLY A 136 -10.76 9.21 -25.77
CA GLY A 136 -11.66 8.50 -26.71
C GLY A 136 -12.91 9.31 -27.01
N GLU A 137 -13.44 9.16 -28.20
CA GLU A 137 -14.54 9.91 -28.78
C GLU A 137 -15.83 9.89 -27.92
N HIS A 138 -16.54 11.01 -27.91
CA HIS A 138 -17.88 11.21 -27.36
C HIS A 138 -18.06 10.91 -25.86
N SER A 139 -17.11 11.20 -25.00
CA SER A 139 -17.35 10.99 -23.59
C SER A 139 -17.82 12.24 -22.86
N SER A 140 -19.11 12.31 -22.63
CA SER A 140 -19.75 12.94 -21.47
C SER A 140 -19.37 12.25 -20.14
N ILE A 141 -18.34 11.38 -20.11
CA ILE A 141 -17.87 10.71 -18.91
C ILE A 141 -16.98 11.72 -18.19
N LYS A 142 -17.60 12.43 -17.25
CA LYS A 142 -16.94 13.09 -16.14
C LYS A 142 -15.93 12.11 -15.53
N GLU A 143 -14.81 12.64 -15.08
CA GLU A 143 -13.83 11.83 -14.32
C GLU A 143 -14.56 10.98 -13.28
N TYR A 144 -14.15 9.73 -13.11
CA TYR A 144 -14.81 8.83 -12.13
C TYR A 144 -14.74 9.38 -10.71
N SER A 145 -13.72 10.19 -10.42
CA SER A 145 -13.63 10.97 -9.17
C SER A 145 -14.86 11.85 -8.96
N ASN A 146 -15.35 12.52 -10.02
CA ASN A 146 -16.55 13.36 -9.93
C ASN A 146 -17.81 12.53 -9.62
N TYR A 147 -17.93 11.32 -10.20
CA TYR A 147 -19.03 10.41 -9.86
C TYR A 147 -19.04 10.08 -8.36
N VAL A 148 -17.88 9.74 -7.77
CA VAL A 148 -17.79 9.44 -6.33
C VAL A 148 -18.14 10.68 -5.50
N ILE A 149 -17.63 11.85 -5.87
CA ILE A 149 -17.93 13.12 -5.18
C ILE A 149 -19.42 13.42 -5.24
N ASP A 150 -20.05 13.31 -6.43
CA ASP A 150 -21.47 13.60 -6.63
C ASP A 150 -22.36 12.63 -5.81
N GLU A 151 -22.03 11.33 -5.78
CA GLU A 151 -22.80 10.34 -5.00
C GLU A 151 -22.67 10.56 -3.49
N LEU A 152 -21.46 10.83 -2.99
CA LEU A 152 -21.27 11.13 -1.57
C LEU A 152 -21.95 12.45 -1.16
N GLY A 153 -21.93 13.47 -2.03
CA GLY A 153 -22.68 14.71 -1.81
C GLY A 153 -24.19 14.49 -1.69
N LYS A 154 -24.76 13.59 -2.50
CA LYS A 154 -26.20 13.21 -2.40
C LYS A 154 -26.53 12.51 -1.08
N LEU A 155 -25.54 11.85 -0.46
CA LEU A 155 -25.67 11.22 0.87
C LEU A 155 -25.45 12.20 2.04
N GLY A 156 -25.25 13.49 1.75
CA GLY A 156 -25.11 14.55 2.74
C GLY A 156 -23.67 14.75 3.25
N TYR A 157 -22.66 14.21 2.57
CA TYR A 157 -21.27 14.45 2.93
C TYR A 157 -20.70 15.70 2.26
N SER A 158 -19.95 16.50 3.02
CA SER A 158 -18.97 17.43 2.47
C SER A 158 -17.77 16.63 1.98
N VAL A 159 -17.20 16.96 0.81
CA VAL A 159 -16.16 16.17 0.16
C VAL A 159 -14.98 17.05 -0.26
N ALA A 160 -13.78 16.65 0.11
CA ALA A 160 -12.54 17.21 -0.39
C ALA A 160 -11.64 16.11 -0.97
N SER A 161 -10.86 16.42 -2.01
CA SER A 161 -9.95 15.44 -2.59
C SER A 161 -8.68 16.08 -3.14
N HIS A 162 -7.56 15.35 -3.00
CA HIS A 162 -6.26 15.78 -3.51
C HIS A 162 -5.48 14.61 -4.12
N VAL A 163 -4.61 14.92 -5.07
CA VAL A 163 -3.54 14.01 -5.50
C VAL A 163 -2.32 14.31 -4.65
N ILE A 164 -1.93 13.35 -3.82
CA ILE A 164 -0.85 13.49 -2.85
C ILE A 164 0.35 12.69 -3.29
N ASP A 165 1.54 13.30 -3.24
CA ASP A 165 2.81 12.59 -3.33
C ASP A 165 3.23 12.15 -1.93
N VAL A 166 3.06 10.87 -1.61
CA VAL A 166 3.38 10.32 -0.28
C VAL A 166 4.87 10.40 0.06
N SER A 167 5.73 10.63 -0.93
CA SER A 167 7.17 10.80 -0.72
C SER A 167 7.53 12.00 0.17
N GLN A 168 6.60 12.91 0.38
CA GLN A 168 6.77 14.08 1.23
C GLN A 168 6.47 13.79 2.71
N TYR A 169 6.05 12.56 3.03
CA TYR A 169 5.54 12.15 4.35
C TYR A 169 6.43 11.09 5.03
N GLY A 170 7.75 11.15 4.79
CA GLY A 170 8.72 10.23 5.38
C GLY A 170 8.80 8.86 4.68
N ILE A 171 8.13 8.70 3.53
CA ILE A 171 8.09 7.43 2.79
C ILE A 171 9.17 7.45 1.70
N PRO A 172 10.06 6.46 1.64
CA PRO A 172 11.18 6.44 0.69
C PRO A 172 10.75 6.06 -0.74
N GLN A 173 9.58 6.56 -1.18
CA GLN A 173 8.98 6.22 -2.47
C GLN A 173 8.21 7.39 -3.08
N LYS A 174 8.49 7.72 -4.33
CA LYS A 174 7.68 8.64 -5.14
C LYS A 174 6.41 7.93 -5.59
N ARG A 175 5.28 8.27 -4.95
CA ARG A 175 4.00 7.60 -5.20
C ARG A 175 2.85 8.60 -5.12
N LEU A 176 2.25 8.90 -6.27
CA LEU A 176 1.08 9.75 -6.35
C LEU A 176 -0.19 8.94 -6.08
N ARG A 177 -1.04 9.45 -5.19
CA ARG A 177 -2.33 8.84 -4.85
C ARG A 177 -3.43 9.87 -4.82
N PHE A 178 -4.56 9.50 -5.39
CA PHE A 178 -5.80 10.22 -5.19
C PHE A 178 -6.35 9.84 -3.83
N ILE A 179 -6.52 10.83 -2.99
CA ILE A 179 -7.13 10.69 -1.66
C ILE A 179 -8.35 11.60 -1.62
N LEU A 180 -9.48 11.01 -1.27
CA LEU A 180 -10.71 11.72 -1.01
C LEU A 180 -11.09 11.48 0.46
N VAL A 181 -11.42 12.54 1.15
CA VAL A 181 -12.01 12.54 2.49
C VAL A 181 -13.41 13.12 2.38
N ALA A 182 -14.38 12.48 3.01
CA ALA A 182 -15.72 13.04 3.13
C ALA A 182 -16.20 12.95 4.58
N MET A 183 -16.92 13.96 5.05
CA MET A 183 -17.35 14.12 6.43
C MET A 183 -18.76 14.70 6.49
N LYS A 184 -19.54 14.35 7.53
CA LYS A 184 -20.91 14.88 7.70
C LYS A 184 -20.94 16.25 8.35
N ASN A 185 -20.22 16.42 9.46
CA ASN A 185 -20.36 17.58 10.36
C ASN A 185 -19.12 18.51 10.34
N HIS A 186 -18.09 18.20 9.58
CA HIS A 186 -16.83 18.93 9.52
C HIS A 186 -16.44 19.24 8.07
N ASP A 187 -15.57 20.24 7.86
CA ASP A 187 -14.99 20.51 6.55
C ASP A 187 -13.82 19.53 6.29
N PRO A 188 -13.93 18.61 5.31
CA PRO A 188 -12.85 17.69 5.00
C PRO A 188 -11.59 18.37 4.44
N ALA A 189 -11.65 19.62 4.00
CA ALA A 189 -10.48 20.41 3.59
C ALA A 189 -9.52 20.63 4.76
N ASP A 190 -10.02 20.75 5.98
CA ASP A 190 -9.21 20.92 7.18
C ASP A 190 -8.31 19.70 7.44
N VAL A 191 -8.77 18.48 7.11
CA VAL A 191 -7.95 17.26 7.23
C VAL A 191 -6.69 17.38 6.37
N PHE A 192 -6.81 17.87 5.14
CA PHE A 192 -5.66 18.05 4.26
C PHE A 192 -4.76 19.21 4.69
N ALA A 193 -5.33 20.26 5.27
CA ALA A 193 -4.57 21.36 5.86
C ALA A 193 -3.72 20.85 7.03
N LYS A 194 -4.33 20.13 7.98
CA LYS A 194 -3.65 19.50 9.12
C LYS A 194 -2.60 18.47 8.71
N LEU A 195 -2.92 17.62 7.73
CA LEU A 195 -1.97 16.65 7.19
C LEU A 195 -0.71 17.33 6.63
N LYS A 196 -0.86 18.47 5.98
CA LYS A 196 0.26 19.26 5.44
C LYS A 196 1.03 19.99 6.55
N GLU A 197 0.33 20.59 7.50
CA GLU A 197 0.90 21.31 8.62
C GLU A 197 1.73 20.39 9.52
N ASN A 198 1.15 19.28 9.96
CA ASN A 198 1.75 18.38 10.95
C ASN A 198 2.86 17.47 10.39
N ARG A 199 3.05 17.44 9.07
CA ARG A 199 3.97 16.52 8.37
C ARG A 199 5.39 16.54 8.92
N GLN A 200 5.96 17.74 9.12
CA GLN A 200 7.34 17.87 9.57
C GLN A 200 7.50 17.44 11.02
N ASP A 201 6.60 17.88 11.89
CA ASP A 201 6.59 17.52 13.32
C ASP A 201 6.39 16.01 13.51
N PHE A 202 5.52 15.38 12.70
CA PHE A 202 5.37 13.94 12.69
C PHE A 202 6.69 13.24 12.38
N CYS A 203 7.39 13.65 11.33
CA CYS A 203 8.66 13.05 10.95
C CYS A 203 9.72 13.23 12.05
N ILE A 204 9.80 14.43 12.64
CA ILE A 204 10.73 14.71 13.76
C ILE A 204 10.41 13.81 14.96
N LYS A 205 9.14 13.71 15.37
CA LYS A 205 8.71 12.83 16.47
C LYS A 205 9.03 11.36 16.24
N LYS A 206 8.98 10.90 14.97
CA LYS A 206 9.35 9.53 14.58
C LYS A 206 10.87 9.34 14.39
N GLY A 207 11.67 10.40 14.47
CA GLY A 207 13.12 10.35 14.26
C GLY A 207 13.53 10.10 12.79
N ILE A 208 12.68 10.52 11.83
CA ILE A 208 12.89 10.35 10.39
C ILE A 208 12.87 11.69 9.66
N THR A 209 13.29 11.70 8.41
CA THR A 209 13.20 12.88 7.54
C THR A 209 11.95 12.82 6.68
N PRO A 210 11.34 13.97 6.29
CA PRO A 210 10.22 13.98 5.35
C PRO A 210 10.54 13.36 3.98
N LYS A 211 11.82 13.32 3.60
CA LYS A 211 12.32 12.77 2.32
C LYS A 211 13.35 11.66 2.60
N THR A 212 12.92 10.59 3.22
CA THR A 212 13.73 9.41 3.47
C THR A 212 14.25 8.81 2.15
N SER A 213 15.56 8.51 2.08
CA SER A 213 16.21 7.89 0.92
C SER A 213 16.07 6.37 0.92
N VAL A 214 16.41 5.74 -0.22
CA VAL A 214 16.48 4.28 -0.33
C VAL A 214 17.52 3.72 0.61
N TYR A 215 18.69 4.35 0.72
CA TYR A 215 19.76 3.93 1.63
C TYR A 215 19.28 3.92 3.08
N GLU A 216 18.67 5.03 3.53
CA GLU A 216 18.11 5.11 4.88
C GLU A 216 17.03 4.04 5.15
N ALA A 217 16.37 3.54 4.11
CA ALA A 217 15.32 2.54 4.26
C ALA A 217 15.81 1.10 4.32
N ILE A 218 16.84 0.72 3.53
CA ILE A 218 17.17 -0.69 3.29
C ILE A 218 18.68 -1.03 3.38
N SER A 219 19.59 -0.11 3.75
CA SER A 219 21.01 -0.44 3.81
C SER A 219 21.36 -1.52 4.86
N ASP A 220 20.55 -1.63 5.93
CA ASP A 220 20.70 -2.67 6.95
C ASP A 220 20.14 -4.05 6.52
N LEU A 221 19.63 -4.16 5.29
CA LEU A 221 19.11 -5.40 4.69
C LEU A 221 20.01 -5.95 3.56
N GLN A 222 21.20 -5.42 3.39
CA GLN A 222 22.15 -5.91 2.37
C GLN A 222 22.58 -7.36 2.65
N LYS A 223 22.79 -8.12 1.58
CA LYS A 223 23.27 -9.51 1.65
C LYS A 223 24.64 -9.64 2.33
N SER A 224 25.45 -8.59 2.27
CA SER A 224 26.76 -8.49 2.92
C SER A 224 26.69 -8.61 4.46
N HIS A 225 25.55 -8.34 5.07
CA HIS A 225 25.35 -8.50 6.53
C HIS A 225 25.17 -9.96 6.95
N GLY A 226 25.13 -10.88 5.99
CA GLY A 226 25.01 -12.30 6.22
C GLY A 226 23.67 -12.87 5.73
N SER A 227 23.63 -14.18 5.69
CA SER A 227 22.42 -14.92 5.28
C SER A 227 22.32 -16.25 5.99
N CYS A 228 21.11 -16.78 6.08
CA CYS A 228 20.81 -18.10 6.60
C CYS A 228 19.81 -18.81 5.69
N GLN A 229 19.50 -20.07 6.00
CA GLN A 229 18.43 -20.80 5.32
C GLN A 229 17.09 -20.06 5.52
N SER A 230 16.36 -19.83 4.43
CA SER A 230 15.02 -19.23 4.53
C SER A 230 14.09 -20.06 5.40
N PRO A 231 13.43 -19.47 6.41
CA PRO A 231 12.60 -20.23 7.37
C PRO A 231 11.31 -20.77 6.71
N ASP A 232 10.82 -20.13 5.67
CA ASP A 232 9.53 -20.47 5.03
C ASP A 232 9.67 -21.04 3.61
N THR A 233 10.89 -21.09 3.05
CA THR A 233 11.10 -21.55 1.68
C THR A 233 12.39 -22.35 1.54
N LYS A 234 12.28 -23.67 1.49
CA LYS A 234 13.43 -24.56 1.25
C LYS A 234 14.21 -24.15 0.00
N ARG A 235 15.53 -24.34 -0.03
CA ARG A 235 16.47 -24.05 -1.12
C ARG A 235 16.70 -22.56 -1.41
N PHE A 236 16.22 -21.64 -0.56
CA PHE A 236 16.51 -20.22 -0.68
C PHE A 236 17.27 -19.73 0.57
N GLN A 237 18.06 -18.68 0.38
CA GLN A 237 18.69 -17.95 1.47
C GLN A 237 17.85 -16.73 1.84
N ALA A 238 17.81 -16.41 3.12
CA ALA A 238 17.23 -15.18 3.66
C ALA A 238 18.32 -14.32 4.29
N GLY A 239 18.22 -13.01 4.18
CA GLY A 239 19.17 -12.07 4.76
C GLY A 239 18.97 -11.92 6.27
N LEU A 240 20.07 -11.55 6.92
CA LEU A 240 20.14 -11.13 8.31
C LEU A 240 20.16 -9.61 8.39
N TYR A 241 19.89 -9.05 9.57
CA TYR A 241 20.00 -7.63 9.81
C TYR A 241 21.47 -7.19 9.93
N GLY A 242 21.81 -6.08 9.28
CA GLY A 242 23.00 -5.28 9.61
C GLY A 242 22.74 -4.35 10.80
N GLN A 243 23.69 -3.49 11.11
CA GLN A 243 23.51 -2.40 12.07
C GLN A 243 22.55 -1.34 11.51
N THR A 244 21.76 -0.71 12.37
CA THR A 244 20.90 0.40 11.96
C THR A 244 21.74 1.67 11.82
N GLU A 245 21.68 2.32 10.65
CA GLU A 245 22.41 3.54 10.32
C GLU A 245 21.51 4.78 10.21
N SER A 246 20.19 4.58 10.23
CA SER A 246 19.20 5.66 10.09
C SER A 246 18.11 5.61 11.14
N GLY A 247 17.45 6.76 11.35
CA GLY A 247 16.24 6.84 12.17
C GLY A 247 15.09 6.01 11.57
N TYR A 248 15.03 5.94 10.24
CA TYR A 248 14.01 5.14 9.55
C TYR A 248 14.15 3.64 9.83
N GLN A 249 15.36 3.10 9.75
CA GLN A 249 15.63 1.68 10.09
C GLN A 249 15.29 1.38 11.55
N LYS A 250 15.65 2.29 12.47
CA LYS A 250 15.28 2.16 13.89
C LYS A 250 13.77 2.14 14.07
N LEU A 251 13.04 3.01 13.37
CA LEU A 251 11.58 3.04 13.39
C LEU A 251 10.98 1.73 12.84
N MET A 252 11.48 1.25 11.71
CA MET A 252 10.96 0.01 11.09
C MET A 252 11.22 -1.23 11.95
N ARG A 253 12.32 -1.25 12.70
CA ARG A 253 12.72 -2.37 13.58
C ARG A 253 12.19 -2.25 15.02
N GLN A 254 11.36 -1.26 15.32
CA GLN A 254 10.68 -1.19 16.61
C GLN A 254 9.88 -2.49 16.87
N ASN A 255 9.90 -2.96 18.12
CA ASN A 255 9.23 -4.19 18.55
C ASN A 255 9.75 -5.51 17.92
N ILE A 256 10.97 -5.50 17.38
CA ILE A 256 11.68 -6.72 17.01
C ILE A 256 12.57 -7.16 18.19
N GLU A 257 12.15 -8.22 18.90
CA GLU A 257 12.85 -8.72 20.10
C GLU A 257 14.18 -9.39 19.73
N ASN A 258 14.20 -10.19 18.67
CA ASN A 258 15.38 -10.95 18.26
C ASN A 258 15.82 -10.56 16.83
N GLN A 259 16.92 -9.81 16.75
CA GLN A 259 17.49 -9.33 15.48
C GLN A 259 18.53 -10.29 14.86
N THR A 260 18.79 -11.45 15.50
CA THR A 260 19.73 -12.46 15.01
C THR A 260 19.10 -13.55 14.15
N VAL A 261 17.79 -13.55 14.02
CA VAL A 261 17.03 -14.48 13.17
C VAL A 261 16.86 -13.94 11.75
N ALA A 262 16.48 -14.83 10.82
CA ALA A 262 16.12 -14.42 9.47
C ALA A 262 14.98 -13.39 9.48
N VAL A 263 15.17 -12.33 8.71
CA VAL A 263 14.17 -11.27 8.56
C VAL A 263 12.97 -11.81 7.77
N ASP A 264 11.73 -11.60 8.26
CA ASP A 264 10.54 -12.05 7.53
C ASP A 264 10.52 -11.51 6.11
N SER A 265 10.18 -12.41 5.18
CA SER A 265 10.04 -12.06 3.74
C SER A 265 11.30 -11.47 3.10
N HIS A 266 12.47 -11.58 3.74
CA HIS A 266 13.76 -11.13 3.20
C HIS A 266 14.50 -12.28 2.48
N ARG A 267 13.78 -13.02 1.66
CA ARG A 267 14.30 -14.12 0.87
C ARG A 267 14.94 -13.62 -0.42
N PHE A 268 16.19 -13.98 -0.66
CA PHE A 268 16.89 -13.67 -1.90
C PHE A 268 16.39 -14.55 -3.06
N VAL A 269 16.31 -13.96 -4.26
CA VAL A 269 15.96 -14.71 -5.48
C VAL A 269 17.19 -15.40 -6.03
N ASN A 270 17.06 -16.67 -6.42
CA ASN A 270 18.11 -17.39 -7.15
C ASN A 270 18.05 -16.99 -8.61
N HIS A 271 18.86 -16.01 -9.00
CA HIS A 271 18.99 -15.56 -10.38
C HIS A 271 19.88 -16.54 -11.17
N SER A 272 19.56 -16.75 -12.45
CA SER A 272 20.47 -17.44 -13.40
C SER A 272 21.68 -16.56 -13.70
N ASP A 273 22.78 -17.17 -14.16
CA ASP A 273 24.01 -16.45 -14.52
C ASP A 273 23.76 -15.34 -15.55
N SER A 274 22.86 -15.59 -16.52
CA SER A 274 22.50 -14.58 -17.51
C SER A 274 21.77 -13.37 -16.91
N ILE A 275 20.96 -13.55 -15.87
CA ILE A 275 20.28 -12.47 -15.14
C ILE A 275 21.28 -11.75 -14.21
N LEU A 276 22.17 -12.49 -13.55
CA LEU A 276 23.24 -11.88 -12.74
C LEU A 276 24.14 -11.00 -13.59
N LYS A 277 24.53 -11.46 -14.78
CA LYS A 277 25.29 -10.65 -15.74
C LYS A 277 24.52 -9.38 -16.12
N LEU A 278 23.25 -9.51 -16.50
CA LEU A 278 22.39 -8.37 -16.83
C LEU A 278 22.32 -7.36 -15.67
N HIS A 279 22.16 -7.83 -14.43
CA HIS A 279 22.07 -6.94 -13.28
C HIS A 279 23.41 -6.25 -12.98
N ASN A 280 24.54 -6.93 -13.17
CA ASN A 280 25.87 -6.30 -13.07
C ASN A 280 26.05 -5.22 -14.15
N ASP A 281 25.69 -5.53 -15.41
CA ASP A 281 25.78 -4.56 -16.51
C ASP A 281 24.88 -3.33 -16.24
N LEU A 282 23.69 -3.54 -15.67
CA LEU A 282 22.80 -2.47 -15.22
C LEU A 282 23.40 -1.62 -14.10
N LEU A 283 24.02 -2.25 -13.09
CA LEU A 283 24.66 -1.52 -11.99
C LEU A 283 25.79 -0.61 -12.46
N VAL A 284 26.54 -1.02 -13.49
CA VAL A 284 27.65 -0.25 -14.04
C VAL A 284 27.18 0.85 -14.99
N ASN A 285 26.24 0.54 -15.89
CA ASN A 285 25.95 1.38 -17.04
C ASN A 285 24.65 2.19 -16.92
N ALA A 286 23.68 1.75 -16.10
CA ALA A 286 22.39 2.42 -16.02
C ALA A 286 22.42 3.66 -15.11
N PRO A 287 21.78 4.76 -15.51
CA PRO A 287 21.60 5.92 -14.63
C PRO A 287 20.74 5.54 -13.43
N LYS A 288 21.24 5.80 -12.22
CA LYS A 288 20.53 5.48 -10.98
C LYS A 288 19.24 6.29 -10.84
N GLY A 289 18.19 5.64 -10.33
CA GLY A 289 16.87 6.27 -10.11
C GLY A 289 16.07 6.57 -11.37
N LYS A 290 16.60 6.26 -12.56
CA LYS A 290 15.91 6.49 -13.85
C LYS A 290 15.44 5.17 -14.45
N ARG A 291 14.19 5.15 -14.94
CA ARG A 291 13.66 4.02 -15.70
C ARG A 291 14.31 3.96 -17.07
N ILE A 292 14.87 2.80 -17.39
CA ILE A 292 15.42 2.48 -18.71
C ILE A 292 14.59 1.40 -19.39
N THR A 293 14.55 1.42 -20.71
CA THR A 293 13.81 0.48 -21.56
C THR A 293 14.74 -0.11 -22.61
N PRO A 294 14.34 -1.16 -23.33
CA PRO A 294 15.14 -1.69 -24.44
C PRO A 294 15.48 -0.67 -25.52
N LYS A 295 14.70 0.41 -25.64
CA LYS A 295 14.93 1.48 -26.64
C LYS A 295 16.12 2.37 -26.29
N ASP A 296 16.53 2.38 -25.02
CA ASP A 296 17.62 3.24 -24.55
C ASP A 296 19.00 2.67 -24.87
N ASN A 297 19.08 1.38 -25.28
CA ASN A 297 20.31 0.68 -25.68
C ASN A 297 21.48 0.77 -24.68
N ILE A 298 21.15 0.83 -23.38
CA ILE A 298 22.16 0.99 -22.30
C ILE A 298 22.82 -0.35 -21.98
N VAL A 299 22.05 -1.44 -22.03
CA VAL A 299 22.54 -2.81 -21.80
C VAL A 299 21.92 -3.77 -22.79
N ASP A 300 22.66 -4.81 -23.15
CA ASP A 300 22.19 -5.87 -24.02
C ASP A 300 21.14 -6.76 -23.33
N ASN A 301 20.27 -7.38 -24.13
CA ASN A 301 19.29 -8.37 -23.67
C ASN A 301 18.23 -7.87 -22.66
N LEU A 302 18.02 -6.58 -22.54
CA LEU A 302 16.91 -6.03 -21.76
C LEU A 302 15.60 -6.34 -22.47
N LYS A 303 14.91 -7.43 -22.08
CA LYS A 303 13.66 -7.91 -22.73
C LYS A 303 12.38 -7.29 -22.17
N ARG A 304 12.45 -6.41 -21.17
CA ARG A 304 11.31 -5.91 -20.40
C ARG A 304 10.91 -4.49 -20.82
N ARG A 305 9.69 -4.14 -20.45
CA ARG A 305 9.12 -2.79 -20.71
C ARG A 305 9.91 -1.67 -20.03
N GLY A 306 10.71 -2.00 -19.02
CA GLY A 306 11.60 -1.07 -18.32
C GLY A 306 12.05 -1.60 -16.98
N VAL A 307 13.22 -1.16 -16.57
CA VAL A 307 13.85 -1.47 -15.27
C VAL A 307 14.44 -0.19 -14.69
N THR A 308 14.49 -0.08 -13.38
CA THR A 308 15.17 1.02 -12.68
C THR A 308 16.18 0.42 -11.71
N VAL A 309 17.44 0.80 -11.84
CA VAL A 309 18.44 0.60 -10.77
C VAL A 309 18.19 1.71 -9.75
N LEU A 310 17.96 1.34 -8.50
CA LEU A 310 17.67 2.33 -7.46
C LEU A 310 18.84 3.29 -7.26
N ASP A 311 18.52 4.51 -6.85
CA ASP A 311 19.49 5.50 -6.36
C ASP A 311 19.49 5.45 -4.84
N ALA A 312 20.65 5.12 -4.23
CA ALA A 312 20.81 5.05 -2.78
C ALA A 312 20.39 6.35 -2.08
N ASN A 313 20.76 7.50 -2.67
CA ASN A 313 20.51 8.82 -2.11
C ASN A 313 19.17 9.42 -2.50
N GLY A 314 18.45 8.76 -3.40
CA GLY A 314 17.13 9.18 -3.88
C GLY A 314 16.00 8.41 -3.22
N GLN A 315 14.78 8.74 -3.63
CA GLN A 315 13.58 7.96 -3.29
C GLN A 315 13.27 6.99 -4.42
N ALA A 316 12.82 5.77 -4.07
CA ALA A 316 12.43 4.77 -5.05
C ALA A 316 11.27 5.26 -5.94
N PRO A 317 11.18 4.83 -7.20
CA PRO A 317 9.96 5.01 -7.98
C PRO A 317 8.80 4.21 -7.35
N THR A 318 7.58 4.48 -7.80
CA THR A 318 6.40 3.75 -7.33
C THR A 318 6.61 2.23 -7.43
N ILE A 319 6.52 1.55 -6.29
CA ILE A 319 6.53 0.09 -6.22
C ILE A 319 5.24 -0.44 -6.82
N THR A 320 5.40 -1.41 -7.72
CA THR A 320 4.30 -2.11 -8.39
C THR A 320 4.20 -3.56 -7.92
N SER A 321 3.26 -4.32 -8.45
CA SER A 321 3.15 -5.76 -8.23
C SER A 321 4.19 -6.60 -8.98
N ILE A 322 5.11 -5.95 -9.73
CA ILE A 322 6.12 -6.61 -10.57
C ILE A 322 7.50 -6.43 -9.94
N PRO A 323 8.05 -7.45 -9.27
CA PRO A 323 9.32 -7.31 -8.54
C PRO A 323 10.52 -6.99 -9.42
N ASP A 324 10.49 -7.45 -10.67
CA ASP A 324 11.63 -7.36 -11.61
C ASP A 324 11.82 -5.95 -12.23
N GLU A 325 10.98 -4.98 -11.88
CA GLU A 325 11.12 -3.61 -12.39
C GLU A 325 12.15 -2.79 -11.61
N LEU A 326 12.58 -3.29 -10.43
CA LEU A 326 13.56 -2.63 -9.56
C LEU A 326 14.77 -3.53 -9.32
N VAL A 327 15.95 -2.98 -9.57
CA VAL A 327 17.24 -3.57 -9.21
C VAL A 327 17.80 -2.80 -8.02
N HIS A 328 18.40 -3.53 -7.07
CA HIS A 328 19.04 -2.94 -5.90
C HIS A 328 20.13 -1.93 -6.32
N TYR A 329 20.34 -0.89 -5.50
CA TYR A 329 21.27 0.20 -5.84
C TYR A 329 22.74 -0.22 -5.92
N GLU A 330 23.12 -1.37 -5.33
CA GLU A 330 24.50 -1.84 -5.19
C GLU A 330 24.68 -3.34 -5.48
N GLU A 331 23.69 -4.16 -5.20
CA GLU A 331 23.74 -5.61 -5.36
C GLU A 331 23.09 -6.06 -6.67
N PRO A 332 23.65 -7.03 -7.43
CA PRO A 332 23.13 -7.44 -8.73
C PRO A 332 21.91 -8.35 -8.60
N ARG A 333 20.86 -7.84 -7.99
CA ARG A 333 19.62 -8.56 -7.74
C ARG A 333 18.41 -7.62 -7.71
N ILE A 334 17.23 -8.21 -7.86
CA ILE A 334 15.99 -7.49 -7.53
C ILE A 334 15.86 -7.35 -6.02
N LEU A 335 15.00 -6.44 -5.60
CA LEU A 335 14.67 -6.28 -4.18
C LEU A 335 13.90 -7.49 -3.65
N THR A 336 14.08 -7.79 -2.37
CA THR A 336 13.25 -8.75 -1.63
C THR A 336 11.89 -8.15 -1.29
N VAL A 337 10.96 -8.98 -0.82
CA VAL A 337 9.65 -8.51 -0.35
C VAL A 337 9.82 -7.57 0.85
N ARG A 338 10.74 -7.88 1.78
CA ARG A 338 11.01 -7.02 2.95
C ARG A 338 11.55 -5.65 2.55
N GLU A 339 12.45 -5.58 1.59
CA GLU A 339 12.93 -4.30 1.07
C GLU A 339 11.82 -3.50 0.40
N HIS A 340 10.93 -4.15 -0.37
CA HIS A 340 9.72 -3.50 -0.88
C HIS A 340 8.82 -3.00 0.26
N ALA A 341 8.61 -3.81 1.30
CA ALA A 341 7.81 -3.47 2.47
C ALA A 341 8.37 -2.27 3.23
N ARG A 342 9.71 -2.22 3.41
CA ARG A 342 10.41 -1.07 4.00
C ARG A 342 10.21 0.21 3.17
N ILE A 343 10.37 0.13 1.85
CA ILE A 343 10.11 1.26 0.94
C ILE A 343 8.63 1.67 0.96
N GLN A 344 7.72 0.76 1.28
CA GLN A 344 6.29 1.04 1.46
C GLN A 344 5.93 1.42 2.91
N SER A 345 6.93 1.54 3.79
CA SER A 345 6.80 1.88 5.21
C SER A 345 6.07 0.87 6.11
N PHE A 346 6.05 -0.42 5.73
CA PHE A 346 5.64 -1.45 6.66
C PHE A 346 6.72 -1.71 7.71
N PRO A 347 6.38 -1.71 9.00
CA PRO A 347 7.32 -2.08 10.05
C PRO A 347 7.71 -3.56 9.95
N ASP A 348 8.88 -3.92 10.46
CA ASP A 348 9.41 -5.28 10.29
C ASP A 348 8.69 -6.35 11.10
N TRP A 349 7.99 -5.96 12.16
CA TRP A 349 7.11 -6.87 12.89
C TRP A 349 5.88 -7.31 12.09
N TYR A 350 5.60 -6.63 10.95
CA TYR A 350 4.52 -6.98 10.04
C TYR A 350 4.97 -8.10 9.09
N GLU A 351 4.42 -9.28 9.25
CA GLU A 351 4.79 -10.47 8.49
C GLU A 351 3.84 -10.68 7.30
N PHE A 352 4.40 -11.00 6.12
CA PHE A 352 3.60 -11.28 4.93
C PHE A 352 3.39 -12.79 4.76
N LYS A 353 2.15 -13.20 4.51
CA LYS A 353 1.75 -14.60 4.33
C LYS A 353 1.49 -14.92 2.84
N GLY A 354 1.44 -16.19 2.52
CA GLY A 354 1.24 -16.67 1.15
C GLY A 354 2.53 -16.80 0.34
N LYS A 355 2.37 -16.94 -0.97
CA LYS A 355 3.47 -17.14 -1.91
C LYS A 355 4.25 -15.84 -2.14
N TYR A 356 5.53 -15.96 -2.45
CA TYR A 356 6.36 -14.80 -2.84
C TYR A 356 5.96 -14.22 -4.18
N THR A 357 5.79 -15.10 -5.18
CA THR A 357 5.44 -14.73 -6.57
C THR A 357 4.41 -15.72 -7.13
N SER A 358 3.68 -15.28 -8.13
CA SER A 358 2.86 -16.16 -8.97
C SER A 358 3.20 -15.98 -10.44
N GLY A 359 3.09 -17.07 -11.23
CA GLY A 359 3.43 -17.10 -12.64
C GLY A 359 2.21 -17.34 -13.56
N GLY A 360 2.33 -16.94 -14.83
CA GLY A 360 1.37 -17.25 -15.88
C GLY A 360 -0.05 -16.77 -15.57
N LYS A 361 -1.05 -17.61 -15.84
CA LYS A 361 -2.48 -17.30 -15.63
C LYS A 361 -2.86 -17.04 -14.18
N ARG A 362 -2.12 -17.62 -13.21
CA ARG A 362 -2.38 -17.46 -11.78
C ARG A 362 -2.21 -16.04 -11.27
N ARG A 363 -1.42 -15.19 -11.94
CA ARG A 363 -1.25 -13.76 -11.59
C ARG A 363 -2.56 -12.97 -11.54
N LYS A 364 -3.62 -13.45 -12.15
CA LYS A 364 -4.94 -12.81 -12.15
C LYS A 364 -5.78 -13.17 -10.92
N MET A 365 -5.46 -14.28 -10.25
CA MET A 365 -6.25 -14.83 -9.14
C MET A 365 -5.53 -14.79 -7.80
N GLU A 366 -4.20 -14.88 -7.82
CA GLU A 366 -3.36 -14.90 -6.63
C GLU A 366 -2.81 -13.49 -6.34
N VAL A 367 -2.69 -13.17 -5.05
CA VAL A 367 -2.08 -11.91 -4.58
C VAL A 367 -0.84 -12.26 -3.75
N PRO A 368 0.28 -12.62 -4.42
CA PRO A 368 1.52 -12.96 -3.73
C PRO A 368 2.11 -11.77 -2.98
N ARG A 369 3.05 -12.02 -2.06
CA ARG A 369 3.63 -11.01 -1.14
C ARG A 369 4.08 -9.73 -1.85
N TYR A 370 4.77 -9.82 -2.99
CA TYR A 370 5.14 -8.63 -3.78
C TYR A 370 3.92 -7.81 -4.24
N THR A 371 2.84 -8.48 -4.62
CA THR A 371 1.60 -7.81 -5.03
C THR A 371 0.89 -7.20 -3.84
N GLN A 372 0.87 -7.87 -2.69
CA GLN A 372 0.31 -7.33 -1.45
C GLN A 372 0.98 -6.00 -1.09
N VAL A 373 2.31 -5.98 -1.04
CA VAL A 373 3.09 -4.77 -0.75
C VAL A 373 2.88 -3.68 -1.79
N GLY A 374 2.95 -4.03 -3.08
CA GLY A 374 2.83 -3.05 -4.18
C GLY A 374 1.47 -2.35 -4.25
N ASN A 375 0.39 -3.05 -3.85
CA ASN A 375 -0.97 -2.52 -3.84
C ASN A 375 -1.31 -1.72 -2.58
N ALA A 376 -0.56 -1.90 -1.50
CA ALA A 376 -0.89 -1.31 -0.21
C ALA A 376 -0.80 0.23 -0.18
N VAL A 377 -1.59 0.83 0.69
CA VAL A 377 -1.38 2.20 1.17
C VAL A 377 -0.22 2.18 2.16
N PRO A 378 0.77 3.09 2.05
CA PRO A 378 1.87 3.14 3.00
C PRO A 378 1.41 3.40 4.44
N PRO A 379 1.74 2.55 5.42
CA PRO A 379 1.32 2.72 6.81
C PRO A 379 1.66 4.08 7.43
N LEU A 380 2.85 4.63 7.18
CA LEU A 380 3.22 5.96 7.70
C LEU A 380 2.34 7.09 7.14
N PHE A 381 1.86 6.97 5.90
CA PHE A 381 0.91 7.93 5.35
C PHE A 381 -0.48 7.75 5.97
N ALA A 382 -0.92 6.50 6.12
CA ALA A 382 -2.19 6.16 6.75
C ALA A 382 -2.24 6.62 8.23
N GLU A 383 -1.12 6.54 8.95
CA GLU A 383 -1.00 7.06 10.31
C GLU A 383 -1.19 8.59 10.33
N GLN A 384 -0.53 9.32 9.43
CA GLN A 384 -0.61 10.79 9.40
C GLN A 384 -2.01 11.29 9.06
N ILE A 385 -2.69 10.69 8.07
CA ILE A 385 -4.07 11.06 7.75
C ILE A 385 -5.03 10.64 8.86
N GLY A 386 -4.78 9.50 9.52
CA GLY A 386 -5.55 9.06 10.68
C GLY A 386 -5.44 10.02 11.87
N LEU A 387 -4.25 10.55 12.15
CA LEU A 387 -4.04 11.58 13.18
C LEU A 387 -4.74 12.89 12.84
N ALA A 388 -4.65 13.35 11.59
CA ALA A 388 -5.33 14.56 11.13
C ALA A 388 -6.87 14.43 11.28
N LEU A 389 -7.44 13.27 10.95
CA LEU A 389 -8.86 12.99 11.14
C LEU A 389 -9.25 13.01 12.62
N LEU A 390 -8.45 12.38 13.51
CA LEU A 390 -8.71 12.41 14.96
C LEU A 390 -8.71 13.82 15.51
N GLU A 391 -7.80 14.67 15.03
CA GLU A 391 -7.71 16.07 15.47
C GLU A 391 -8.99 16.85 15.09
N ILE A 392 -9.52 16.64 13.86
CA ILE A 392 -10.74 17.32 13.40
C ILE A 392 -12.00 16.77 14.07
N LEU A 393 -12.10 15.44 14.25
CA LEU A 393 -13.29 14.81 14.83
C LEU A 393 -13.40 15.01 16.36
N ASN A 394 -12.32 15.34 17.06
CA ASN A 394 -12.30 15.61 18.51
C ASN A 394 -12.35 17.11 18.85
N GLY A 395 -12.17 18.00 17.88
CA GLY A 395 -12.19 19.47 18.06
C GLY A 395 -13.54 20.03 17.83
#